data_c2bd347a4bd76d742f18423195206140
#
_entry.id   c2bd347a4bd76d742f18423195206140
#
_cell.length_a   1.000
_cell.length_b   1.000
_cell.length_c   1.000
_cell.angle_alpha   90.00
_cell.angle_beta   90.00
_cell.angle_gamma   90.00
#
_symmetry.space_group_name_H-M   'P 1'
#
loop_
_entity.id
_entity.type
_entity.pdbx_description
1 polymer ?
#
loop_
_entity_poly.entity_id
_entity_poly.type
_entity_poly.pdbx_seq_one_letter_code
_entity_poly.pdbx_strand_id
1 'polypeptide(L)'
;YRYNGEVFTNIYPQIVPQETYDIVRKKIDSNHYGKRSTEVVYLLRHKMKCGYCGSPVSAECGTAKNGERKRYYKCLGRKNGNGCKKSQARKEVLENYVLENIITQLSNNMDYIVSELMTMQENYIKANSALTRLVKEQRATENSINNIMTAIENGGTSNTAMKRLRELEEKNAELEKQIRIEQSHSAFKLDRKEITDFYKFALEQEPKMLINLLVKEIRLFDDKMIIIYNTPRTISLDESQGFSFYMDNVPYPIYIQNVQEPR
;
A
#
# COMPACT_ATOMS: atom_id res chain seq x y z
N TYR A 1 -30.55 0.16 -1.31
CA TYR A 1 -31.33 -0.04 -2.54
C TYR A 1 -32.16 1.21 -2.82
N ARG A 2 -32.18 1.66 -4.07
CA ARG A 2 -33.02 2.81 -4.49
C ARG A 2 -34.10 2.31 -5.41
N TYR A 3 -35.34 2.68 -5.10
CA TYR A 3 -36.50 2.39 -5.95
C TYR A 3 -37.43 3.60 -5.96
N ASN A 4 -37.83 4.06 -7.15
CA ASN A 4 -38.67 5.25 -7.36
C ASN A 4 -38.22 6.52 -6.58
N GLY A 5 -36.91 6.70 -6.41
CA GLY A 5 -36.34 7.85 -5.67
C GLY A 5 -36.23 7.67 -4.17
N GLU A 6 -36.80 6.64 -3.60
CA GLU A 6 -36.66 6.29 -2.18
C GLU A 6 -35.46 5.41 -1.93
N VAL A 7 -34.80 5.60 -0.77
CA VAL A 7 -33.62 4.85 -0.35
C VAL A 7 -34.02 3.88 0.76
N PHE A 8 -33.95 2.61 0.46
CA PHE A 8 -34.18 1.54 1.42
C PHE A 8 -32.85 1.05 1.97
N THR A 9 -32.67 1.09 3.29
CA THR A 9 -31.47 0.61 3.99
C THR A 9 -31.75 -0.74 4.67
N ASN A 10 -30.71 -1.56 4.81
CA ASN A 10 -30.76 -2.84 5.55
C ASN A 10 -31.76 -3.88 5.02
N ILE A 11 -32.07 -3.88 3.70
CA ILE A 11 -32.95 -4.89 3.10
C ILE A 11 -32.28 -6.25 3.00
N TYR A 12 -30.96 -6.27 2.81
CA TYR A 12 -30.16 -7.48 2.72
C TYR A 12 -29.09 -7.51 3.82
N PRO A 13 -28.74 -8.70 4.34
CA PRO A 13 -27.64 -8.82 5.28
C PRO A 13 -26.33 -8.36 4.63
N GLN A 14 -25.51 -7.66 5.40
CA GLN A 14 -24.21 -7.20 4.95
C GLN A 14 -23.26 -8.39 4.77
N ILE A 15 -22.84 -8.68 3.53
CA ILE A 15 -21.95 -9.78 3.19
C ILE A 15 -20.47 -9.36 3.34
N VAL A 16 -20.17 -8.09 3.02
CA VAL A 16 -18.82 -7.53 3.09
C VAL A 16 -18.76 -6.46 4.17
N PRO A 17 -17.77 -6.49 5.08
CA PRO A 17 -17.56 -5.42 6.05
C PRO A 17 -17.44 -4.05 5.37
N GLN A 18 -18.04 -3.01 5.99
CA GLN A 18 -18.06 -1.66 5.42
C GLN A 18 -16.63 -1.14 5.12
N GLU A 19 -15.69 -1.40 6.01
CA GLU A 19 -14.28 -1.02 5.83
C GLU A 19 -13.66 -1.62 4.57
N THR A 20 -13.91 -2.90 4.31
CA THR A 20 -13.44 -3.57 3.09
C THR A 20 -14.09 -2.97 1.85
N TYR A 21 -15.39 -2.68 1.90
CA TYR A 21 -16.10 -2.01 0.82
C TYR A 21 -15.51 -0.63 0.52
N ASP A 22 -15.25 0.17 1.55
CA ASP A 22 -14.71 1.52 1.41
C ASP A 22 -13.28 1.52 0.84
N ILE A 23 -12.43 0.56 1.25
CA ILE A 23 -11.10 0.37 0.69
C ILE A 23 -11.18 0.02 -0.80
N VAL A 24 -12.04 -0.93 -1.16
CA VAL A 24 -12.25 -1.34 -2.57
C VAL A 24 -12.82 -0.18 -3.38
N ARG A 25 -13.79 0.55 -2.84
CA ARG A 25 -14.41 1.70 -3.50
C ARG A 25 -13.41 2.80 -3.78
N LYS A 26 -12.58 3.18 -2.80
CA LYS A 26 -11.48 4.13 -2.98
C LYS A 26 -10.51 3.70 -4.09
N LYS A 27 -10.16 2.40 -4.16
CA LYS A 27 -9.32 1.85 -5.23
C LYS A 27 -10.00 1.92 -6.60
N ILE A 28 -11.28 1.65 -6.69
CA ILE A 28 -12.06 1.76 -7.94
C ILE A 28 -12.13 3.22 -8.38
N ASP A 29 -12.47 4.13 -7.48
CA ASP A 29 -12.62 5.56 -7.78
C ASP A 29 -11.27 6.20 -8.17
N SER A 30 -10.16 5.75 -7.58
CA SER A 30 -8.80 6.17 -8.00
C SER A 30 -8.40 5.63 -9.38
N ASN A 31 -9.08 4.62 -9.90
CA ASN A 31 -8.81 3.99 -11.19
C ASN A 31 -9.79 4.40 -12.31
N HIS A 32 -10.54 5.49 -12.13
CA HIS A 32 -11.48 6.02 -13.14
C HIS A 32 -10.70 6.65 -14.31
N TYR A 33 -10.44 5.83 -15.33
CA TYR A 33 -9.78 6.26 -16.56
C TYR A 33 -10.64 5.98 -17.77
N GLY A 34 -10.68 6.94 -18.70
CA GLY A 34 -11.40 6.83 -19.96
C GLY A 34 -10.99 5.61 -20.81
N LYS A 35 -11.66 5.41 -21.95
CA LYS A 35 -11.44 4.29 -22.87
C LYS A 35 -9.94 4.08 -23.14
N ARG A 36 -9.43 2.89 -22.82
CA ARG A 36 -8.04 2.53 -23.02
C ARG A 36 -7.79 2.20 -24.48
N SER A 37 -6.80 2.86 -25.10
CA SER A 37 -6.21 2.34 -26.34
C SER A 37 -5.48 1.03 -25.99
N THR A 38 -5.83 -0.06 -26.67
CA THR A 38 -5.27 -1.40 -26.42
C THR A 38 -3.95 -1.64 -27.14
N GLU A 39 -3.56 -0.76 -28.09
CA GLU A 39 -2.41 -0.97 -28.96
C GLU A 39 -1.04 -0.93 -28.25
N VAL A 40 -0.91 -0.17 -27.15
CA VAL A 40 0.38 0.02 -26.48
C VAL A 40 0.26 -0.11 -24.98
N VAL A 41 1.00 -1.06 -24.44
CA VAL A 41 1.11 -1.25 -23.00
C VAL A 41 2.17 -0.30 -22.43
N TYR A 42 1.79 0.48 -21.43
CA TYR A 42 2.68 1.25 -20.59
C TYR A 42 2.87 0.53 -19.27
N LEU A 43 4.03 -0.07 -19.06
CA LEU A 43 4.29 -0.97 -17.92
C LEU A 43 4.17 -0.23 -16.57
N LEU A 44 4.66 1.01 -16.51
CA LEU A 44 4.73 1.80 -15.26
C LEU A 44 3.50 2.68 -15.03
N ARG A 45 2.46 2.55 -15.87
CA ARG A 45 1.24 3.33 -15.71
C ARG A 45 0.61 3.10 -14.34
N HIS A 46 0.16 4.19 -13.69
CA HIS A 46 -0.42 4.22 -12.33
C HIS A 46 0.54 3.90 -11.19
N LYS A 47 1.80 3.61 -11.48
CA LYS A 47 2.83 3.34 -10.47
C LYS A 47 3.72 4.54 -10.19
N MET A 48 3.67 5.58 -11.04
CA MET A 48 4.61 6.69 -10.96
C MET A 48 4.02 7.98 -10.40
N LYS A 49 4.80 8.63 -9.54
CA LYS A 49 4.61 10.00 -9.07
C LYS A 49 5.83 10.86 -9.38
N CYS A 50 5.61 12.14 -9.58
CA CYS A 50 6.68 13.11 -9.72
C CYS A 50 7.38 13.33 -8.38
N GLY A 51 8.71 13.17 -8.33
CA GLY A 51 9.50 13.37 -7.13
C GLY A 51 9.54 14.82 -6.64
N TYR A 52 9.26 15.79 -7.53
CA TYR A 52 9.29 17.22 -7.18
C TYR A 52 7.95 17.74 -6.67
N CYS A 53 6.83 17.38 -7.29
CA CYS A 53 5.52 17.95 -6.98
C CYS A 53 4.48 16.91 -6.49
N GLY A 54 4.84 15.64 -6.39
CA GLY A 54 3.95 14.56 -5.97
C GLY A 54 2.83 14.19 -6.96
N SER A 55 2.62 14.99 -8.02
CA SER A 55 1.56 14.71 -9.00
C SER A 55 1.80 13.39 -9.73
N PRO A 56 0.73 12.70 -10.14
CA PRO A 56 0.87 11.50 -10.96
C PRO A 56 1.64 11.76 -12.24
N VAL A 57 2.37 10.74 -12.72
CA VAL A 57 3.04 10.76 -14.01
C VAL A 57 2.21 9.94 -15.00
N SER A 58 1.78 10.58 -16.08
CA SER A 58 0.90 10.00 -17.10
C SER A 58 1.66 9.58 -18.35
N ALA A 59 1.07 8.62 -19.05
CA ALA A 59 1.50 8.20 -20.37
C ALA A 59 1.09 9.26 -21.43
N GLU A 60 2.04 9.65 -22.28
CA GLU A 60 1.84 10.62 -23.37
C GLU A 60 2.40 10.06 -24.67
N CYS A 61 1.82 10.51 -25.78
CA CYS A 61 2.29 10.20 -27.11
C CYS A 61 2.43 11.50 -27.92
N GLY A 62 3.55 11.65 -28.60
CA GLY A 62 3.81 12.75 -29.51
C GLY A 62 4.19 12.22 -30.89
N THR A 63 3.87 12.96 -31.94
CA THR A 63 4.30 12.64 -33.31
C THR A 63 5.49 13.56 -33.64
N ALA A 64 6.61 12.96 -34.01
CA ALA A 64 7.78 13.69 -34.46
C ALA A 64 7.54 14.25 -35.90
N LYS A 65 8.37 15.19 -36.34
CA LYS A 65 8.27 15.79 -37.69
C LYS A 65 8.34 14.76 -38.83
N ASN A 66 9.03 13.64 -38.59
CA ASN A 66 9.14 12.50 -39.51
C ASN A 66 7.94 11.54 -39.49
N GLY A 67 6.87 11.86 -38.76
CA GLY A 67 5.69 10.99 -38.63
C GLY A 67 5.82 9.89 -37.57
N GLU A 68 6.99 9.69 -36.98
CA GLU A 68 7.23 8.66 -35.96
C GLU A 68 6.47 8.99 -34.67
N ARG A 69 5.75 8.03 -34.12
CA ARG A 69 5.10 8.16 -32.81
C ARG A 69 6.08 7.88 -31.70
N LYS A 70 6.42 8.91 -30.92
CA LYS A 70 7.27 8.80 -29.74
C LYS A 70 6.44 8.81 -28.47
N ARG A 71 6.76 7.90 -27.55
CA ARG A 71 6.01 7.66 -26.32
C ARG A 71 6.80 8.13 -25.11
N TYR A 72 6.09 8.75 -24.16
CA TYR A 72 6.71 9.39 -23.00
C TYR A 72 5.89 9.17 -21.74
N TYR A 73 6.56 9.38 -20.62
CA TYR A 73 5.98 9.59 -19.31
C TYR A 73 6.13 11.06 -18.92
N LYS A 74 5.03 11.74 -18.58
CA LYS A 74 5.00 13.18 -18.29
C LYS A 74 4.27 13.46 -16.99
N CYS A 75 4.85 14.34 -16.17
CA CYS A 75 4.22 14.81 -14.94
C CYS A 75 2.92 15.58 -15.24
N LEU A 76 1.82 15.20 -14.59
CA LEU A 76 0.54 15.90 -14.73
C LEU A 76 0.60 17.32 -14.19
N GLY A 77 1.36 17.59 -13.10
CA GLY A 77 1.57 18.94 -12.59
C GLY A 77 2.24 19.85 -13.61
N ARG A 78 3.20 19.33 -14.41
CA ARG A 78 3.77 20.09 -15.54
C ARG A 78 2.78 20.23 -16.70
N LYS A 79 2.05 19.17 -17.03
CA LYS A 79 1.07 19.17 -18.13
C LYS A 79 -0.01 20.22 -17.89
N ASN A 80 -0.48 20.32 -16.66
CA ASN A 80 -1.58 21.20 -16.25
C ASN A 80 -1.11 22.62 -15.88
N GLY A 81 0.17 22.94 -16.08
CA GLY A 81 0.68 24.30 -15.80
C GLY A 81 0.87 24.62 -14.31
N ASN A 82 0.88 23.63 -13.42
CA ASN A 82 1.01 23.82 -11.97
C ASN A 82 2.46 24.10 -11.51
N GLY A 83 3.28 24.72 -12.35
CA GLY A 83 4.64 25.18 -12.02
C GLY A 83 5.71 24.08 -11.94
N CYS A 84 5.38 22.82 -12.12
CA CYS A 84 6.35 21.74 -12.10
C CYS A 84 7.23 21.76 -13.35
N LYS A 85 8.57 21.69 -13.17
CA LYS A 85 9.56 21.71 -14.26
C LYS A 85 10.07 20.32 -14.64
N LYS A 86 9.55 19.23 -14.06
CA LYS A 86 9.98 17.85 -14.31
C LYS A 86 10.02 17.54 -15.81
N SER A 87 11.17 17.10 -16.30
CA SER A 87 11.34 16.68 -17.69
C SER A 87 10.51 15.42 -18.00
N GLN A 88 10.08 15.29 -19.26
CA GLN A 88 9.42 14.06 -19.69
C GLN A 88 10.45 12.94 -19.92
N ALA A 89 10.07 11.70 -19.65
CA ALA A 89 10.92 10.54 -19.82
C ALA A 89 10.45 9.69 -21.02
N ARG A 90 11.35 9.16 -21.83
CA ARG A 90 11.02 8.23 -22.90
C ARG A 90 10.54 6.90 -22.31
N LYS A 91 9.42 6.39 -22.85
CA LYS A 91 8.79 5.17 -22.35
C LYS A 91 9.75 3.99 -22.35
N GLU A 92 10.31 3.70 -23.51
CA GLU A 92 11.14 2.50 -23.74
C GLU A 92 12.38 2.50 -22.83
N VAL A 93 13.07 3.63 -22.75
CA VAL A 93 14.29 3.78 -21.95
C VAL A 93 13.98 3.61 -20.45
N LEU A 94 12.91 4.25 -20.00
CA LEU A 94 12.53 4.19 -18.58
C LEU A 94 12.03 2.81 -18.16
N GLU A 95 11.20 2.17 -19.00
CA GLU A 95 10.67 0.85 -18.70
C GLU A 95 11.76 -0.22 -18.66
N ASN A 96 12.67 -0.23 -19.66
CA ASN A 96 13.80 -1.16 -19.69
C ASN A 96 14.72 -0.95 -18.48
N TYR A 97 15.05 0.32 -18.17
CA TYR A 97 15.88 0.61 -17.02
C TYR A 97 15.26 0.14 -15.70
N VAL A 98 13.96 0.38 -15.49
CA VAL A 98 13.26 -0.07 -14.29
C VAL A 98 13.22 -1.60 -14.21
N LEU A 99 12.93 -2.28 -15.32
CA LEU A 99 12.90 -3.76 -15.36
C LEU A 99 14.27 -4.37 -15.06
N GLU A 100 15.32 -3.91 -15.76
CA GLU A 100 16.68 -4.40 -15.56
C GLU A 100 17.13 -4.21 -14.10
N ASN A 101 16.87 -3.03 -13.53
CA ASN A 101 17.23 -2.76 -12.15
C ASN A 101 16.44 -3.61 -11.16
N ILE A 102 15.12 -3.78 -11.34
CA ILE A 102 14.32 -4.64 -10.47
C ILE A 102 14.85 -6.08 -10.51
N ILE A 103 15.07 -6.63 -11.68
CA ILE A 103 15.55 -8.01 -11.85
C ILE A 103 16.94 -8.15 -11.23
N THR A 104 17.86 -7.24 -11.53
CA THR A 104 19.22 -7.27 -11.02
C THR A 104 19.28 -7.14 -9.49
N GLN A 105 18.56 -6.16 -8.93
CA GLN A 105 18.55 -5.93 -7.49
C GLN A 105 17.94 -7.11 -6.73
N LEU A 106 16.83 -7.63 -7.20
CA LEU A 106 16.20 -8.77 -6.55
C LEU A 106 17.02 -10.05 -6.68
N SER A 107 17.60 -10.31 -7.86
CA SER A 107 18.41 -11.51 -8.07
C SER A 107 19.70 -11.50 -7.25
N ASN A 108 20.37 -10.34 -7.17
CA ASN A 108 21.66 -10.22 -6.49
C ASN A 108 21.53 -10.04 -4.96
N ASN A 109 20.43 -9.48 -4.49
CA ASN A 109 20.26 -9.11 -3.08
C ASN A 109 19.10 -9.84 -2.40
N MET A 110 18.64 -10.97 -2.94
CA MET A 110 17.47 -11.68 -2.42
C MET A 110 17.59 -11.99 -0.92
N ASP A 111 18.72 -12.54 -0.50
CA ASP A 111 18.95 -12.90 0.90
C ASP A 111 18.96 -11.70 1.85
N TYR A 112 19.54 -10.58 1.40
CA TYR A 112 19.51 -9.32 2.13
C TYR A 112 18.10 -8.78 2.27
N ILE A 113 17.33 -8.72 1.17
CA ILE A 113 15.94 -8.25 1.15
C ILE A 113 15.06 -9.08 2.07
N VAL A 114 15.20 -10.40 2.00
CA VAL A 114 14.44 -11.33 2.87
C VAL A 114 14.82 -11.12 4.33
N SER A 115 16.09 -10.93 4.64
CA SER A 115 16.56 -10.68 6.01
C SER A 115 16.05 -9.36 6.57
N GLU A 116 16.06 -8.28 5.77
CA GLU A 116 15.49 -6.99 6.15
C GLU A 116 13.98 -7.08 6.40
N LEU A 117 13.25 -7.75 5.54
CA LEU A 117 11.81 -7.96 5.71
C LEU A 117 11.49 -8.77 6.98
N MET A 118 12.28 -9.79 7.29
CA MET A 118 12.15 -10.54 8.53
C MET A 118 12.40 -9.65 9.76
N THR A 119 13.45 -8.84 9.72
CA THR A 119 13.76 -7.87 10.78
C THR A 119 12.65 -6.83 10.96
N MET A 120 12.11 -6.30 9.85
CA MET A 120 10.98 -5.38 9.87
C MET A 120 9.74 -6.05 10.49
N GLN A 121 9.44 -7.29 10.11
CA GLN A 121 8.33 -8.06 10.68
C GLN A 121 8.51 -8.27 12.19
N GLU A 122 9.71 -8.64 12.65
CA GLU A 122 10.00 -8.78 14.08
C GLU A 122 9.85 -7.47 14.84
N ASN A 123 10.36 -6.37 14.29
CA ASN A 123 10.25 -5.04 14.89
C ASN A 123 8.80 -4.59 14.96
N TYR A 124 8.00 -4.85 13.91
CA TYR A 124 6.57 -4.58 13.90
C TYR A 124 5.83 -5.37 14.99
N ILE A 125 6.12 -6.66 15.12
CA ILE A 125 5.53 -7.52 16.16
C ILE A 125 5.93 -7.02 17.56
N LYS A 126 7.20 -6.61 17.76
CA LYS A 126 7.68 -6.04 19.03
C LYS A 126 7.07 -4.67 19.33
N ALA A 127 6.97 -3.79 18.34
CA ALA A 127 6.38 -2.45 18.49
C ALA A 127 4.88 -2.51 18.76
N ASN A 128 4.18 -3.51 18.22
CA ASN A 128 2.78 -3.79 18.51
C ASN A 128 2.61 -4.50 19.87
N SER A 129 3.25 -3.96 20.90
CA SER A 129 2.96 -4.31 22.30
C SER A 129 1.49 -3.99 22.69
N ALA A 130 0.69 -3.45 21.77
CA ALA A 130 -0.73 -3.21 21.92
C ALA A 130 -1.46 -4.49 22.38
N LEU A 131 -1.21 -5.63 21.78
CA LEU A 131 -1.77 -6.90 22.18
C LEU A 131 -1.45 -7.23 23.65
N THR A 132 -0.19 -7.11 24.05
CA THR A 132 0.23 -7.37 25.45
C THR A 132 -0.43 -6.39 26.42
N ARG A 133 -0.54 -5.11 26.04
CA ARG A 133 -1.24 -4.08 26.82
C ARG A 133 -2.72 -4.38 26.94
N LEU A 134 -3.39 -4.68 25.82
CA LEU A 134 -4.82 -5.01 25.79
C LEU A 134 -5.17 -6.25 26.63
N VAL A 135 -4.37 -7.31 26.54
CA VAL A 135 -4.52 -8.53 27.36
C VAL A 135 -4.34 -8.22 28.83
N LYS A 136 -3.34 -7.38 29.20
CA LYS A 136 -3.15 -6.97 30.60
C LYS A 136 -4.33 -6.13 31.11
N GLU A 137 -4.86 -5.23 30.28
CA GLU A 137 -6.02 -4.40 30.64
C GLU A 137 -7.28 -5.23 30.76
N GLN A 138 -7.49 -6.20 29.88
CA GLN A 138 -8.59 -7.17 29.97
C GLN A 138 -8.55 -7.93 31.29
N ARG A 139 -7.40 -8.52 31.64
CA ARG A 139 -7.22 -9.21 32.93
C ARG A 139 -7.56 -8.34 34.14
N ALA A 140 -7.12 -7.08 34.13
CA ALA A 140 -7.44 -6.15 35.20
C ALA A 140 -8.94 -5.85 35.28
N THR A 141 -9.61 -5.74 34.13
CA THR A 141 -11.07 -5.52 34.04
C THR A 141 -11.84 -6.75 34.54
N GLU A 142 -11.47 -7.96 34.14
CA GLU A 142 -12.04 -9.21 34.61
C GLU A 142 -11.89 -9.39 36.12
N ASN A 143 -10.70 -9.10 36.67
CA ASN A 143 -10.51 -9.12 38.12
C ASN A 143 -11.44 -8.13 38.87
N SER A 144 -11.65 -6.95 38.28
CA SER A 144 -12.57 -5.95 38.86
C SER A 144 -14.03 -6.43 38.80
N ILE A 145 -14.44 -7.09 37.72
CA ILE A 145 -15.77 -7.71 37.60
C ILE A 145 -15.94 -8.79 38.66
N ASN A 146 -14.96 -9.69 38.77
CA ASN A 146 -15.01 -10.79 39.75
C ASN A 146 -15.07 -10.28 41.20
N ASN A 147 -14.33 -9.19 41.53
CA ASN A 147 -14.40 -8.60 42.86
C ASN A 147 -15.79 -8.02 43.18
N ILE A 148 -16.42 -7.37 42.22
CA ILE A 148 -17.77 -6.83 42.36
C ILE A 148 -18.79 -7.99 42.49
N MET A 149 -18.68 -9.02 41.67
CA MET A 149 -19.53 -10.22 41.74
C MET A 149 -19.42 -10.89 43.10
N THR A 150 -18.21 -11.11 43.61
CA THR A 150 -17.98 -11.68 44.93
C THR A 150 -18.60 -10.82 46.05
N ALA A 151 -18.50 -9.48 45.92
CA ALA A 151 -19.15 -8.59 46.89
C ALA A 151 -20.68 -8.66 46.86
N ILE A 152 -21.27 -8.83 45.69
CA ILE A 152 -22.72 -9.04 45.49
C ILE A 152 -23.14 -10.39 46.08
N GLU A 153 -22.41 -11.48 45.84
CA GLU A 153 -22.66 -12.81 46.39
C GLU A 153 -22.63 -12.81 47.91
N ASN A 154 -21.76 -11.99 48.49
CA ASN A 154 -21.68 -11.81 49.95
C ASN A 154 -22.74 -10.83 50.53
N GLY A 155 -23.78 -10.51 49.75
CA GLY A 155 -24.91 -9.70 50.21
C GLY A 155 -24.77 -8.18 50.06
N GLY A 156 -23.66 -7.70 49.42
CA GLY A 156 -23.44 -6.28 49.16
C GLY A 156 -24.17 -5.83 47.88
N THR A 157 -25.41 -5.38 47.99
CA THR A 157 -26.16 -4.82 46.84
C THR A 157 -26.16 -3.30 46.86
N SER A 158 -25.67 -2.68 45.79
CA SER A 158 -25.73 -1.25 45.58
C SER A 158 -26.01 -0.95 44.11
N ASN A 159 -26.89 0.03 43.84
CA ASN A 159 -27.17 0.49 42.48
C ASN A 159 -25.90 0.98 41.77
N THR A 160 -24.99 1.59 42.53
CA THR A 160 -23.69 2.03 42.03
C THR A 160 -22.79 0.84 41.61
N ALA A 161 -22.79 -0.23 42.38
CA ALA A 161 -22.04 -1.44 42.05
C ALA A 161 -22.59 -2.11 40.77
N MET A 162 -23.89 -2.19 40.63
CA MET A 162 -24.56 -2.72 39.44
C MET A 162 -24.30 -1.88 38.20
N LYS A 163 -24.31 -0.56 38.33
CA LYS A 163 -23.92 0.36 37.23
C LYS A 163 -22.46 0.13 36.84
N ARG A 164 -21.56 0.07 37.82
CA ARG A 164 -20.14 -0.16 37.58
C ARG A 164 -19.84 -1.52 36.94
N LEU A 165 -20.58 -2.55 37.33
CA LEU A 165 -20.48 -3.87 36.73
C LEU A 165 -20.79 -3.82 35.23
N ARG A 166 -21.90 -3.19 34.82
CA ARG A 166 -22.26 -3.03 33.41
C ARG A 166 -21.19 -2.30 32.60
N GLU A 167 -20.68 -1.18 33.14
CA GLU A 167 -19.59 -0.42 32.49
C GLU A 167 -18.34 -1.28 32.28
N LEU A 168 -18.00 -2.15 33.23
CA LEU A 168 -16.85 -3.06 33.14
C LEU A 168 -17.10 -4.20 32.16
N GLU A 169 -18.32 -4.74 32.11
CA GLU A 169 -18.72 -5.76 31.15
C GLU A 169 -18.68 -5.24 29.71
N GLU A 170 -19.22 -4.02 29.47
CA GLU A 170 -19.13 -3.34 28.19
C GLU A 170 -17.66 -3.10 27.76
N LYS A 171 -16.85 -2.63 28.71
CA LYS A 171 -15.42 -2.43 28.49
C LYS A 171 -14.70 -3.75 28.16
N ASN A 172 -15.02 -4.83 28.87
CA ASN A 172 -14.43 -6.14 28.62
C ASN A 172 -14.77 -6.67 27.21
N ALA A 173 -16.01 -6.51 26.79
CA ALA A 173 -16.45 -6.90 25.45
C ALA A 173 -15.72 -6.12 24.34
N GLU A 174 -15.49 -4.81 24.55
CA GLU A 174 -14.73 -3.99 23.60
C GLU A 174 -13.24 -4.40 23.56
N LEU A 175 -12.63 -4.68 24.73
CA LEU A 175 -11.26 -5.19 24.80
C LEU A 175 -11.10 -6.55 24.11
N GLU A 176 -12.05 -7.46 24.28
CA GLU A 176 -12.05 -8.74 23.56
C GLU A 176 -12.09 -8.55 22.04
N LYS A 177 -12.90 -7.61 21.56
CA LYS A 177 -12.98 -7.29 20.13
C LYS A 177 -11.65 -6.75 19.61
N GLN A 178 -11.04 -5.80 20.34
CA GLN A 178 -9.73 -5.23 19.98
C GLN A 178 -8.62 -6.30 20.02
N ILE A 179 -8.62 -7.19 21.01
CA ILE A 179 -7.66 -8.30 21.09
C ILE A 179 -7.81 -9.23 19.88
N ARG A 180 -9.04 -9.57 19.46
CA ARG A 180 -9.27 -10.40 18.26
C ARG A 180 -8.75 -9.75 16.99
N ILE A 181 -8.94 -8.44 16.85
CA ILE A 181 -8.41 -7.67 15.71
C ILE A 181 -6.89 -7.73 15.71
N GLU A 182 -6.23 -7.42 16.82
CA GLU A 182 -4.78 -7.47 16.95
C GLU A 182 -4.20 -8.89 16.77
N GLN A 183 -4.88 -9.90 17.28
CA GLN A 183 -4.50 -11.30 17.04
C GLN A 183 -4.60 -11.68 15.56
N SER A 184 -5.61 -11.20 14.85
CA SER A 184 -5.70 -11.44 13.41
C SER A 184 -4.58 -10.77 12.62
N HIS A 185 -4.11 -9.62 13.05
CA HIS A 185 -2.96 -8.94 12.47
C HIS A 185 -1.63 -9.65 12.79
N SER A 186 -1.50 -10.25 13.96
CA SER A 186 -0.30 -10.98 14.39
C SER A 186 -0.24 -12.44 13.90
N ALA A 187 -1.36 -13.02 13.48
CA ALA A 187 -1.45 -14.41 13.03
C ALA A 187 -0.74 -14.69 11.70
N PHE A 188 -0.39 -13.65 10.94
CA PHE A 188 0.28 -13.79 9.65
C PHE A 188 1.79 -13.51 9.77
N LYS A 189 2.49 -14.39 10.44
CA LYS A 189 3.95 -14.39 10.43
C LYS A 189 4.42 -15.20 9.23
N LEU A 190 4.93 -14.51 8.19
CA LEU A 190 5.58 -15.17 7.06
C LEU A 190 6.94 -15.73 7.50
N ASP A 191 7.25 -16.91 7.02
CA ASP A 191 8.58 -17.45 7.17
C ASP A 191 9.53 -16.99 6.03
N ARG A 192 10.82 -17.24 6.22
CA ARG A 192 11.84 -16.87 5.24
C ARG A 192 11.59 -17.50 3.87
N LYS A 193 11.09 -18.73 3.84
CA LYS A 193 10.83 -19.48 2.62
C LYS A 193 9.66 -18.87 1.85
N GLU A 194 8.56 -18.56 2.53
CA GLU A 194 7.38 -17.93 1.92
C GLU A 194 7.71 -16.59 1.28
N ILE A 195 8.52 -15.76 1.94
CA ILE A 195 8.98 -14.49 1.39
C ILE A 195 9.86 -14.72 0.16
N THR A 196 10.80 -15.65 0.24
CA THR A 196 11.70 -15.99 -0.88
C THR A 196 10.93 -16.53 -2.09
N ASP A 197 10.00 -17.44 -1.86
CA ASP A 197 9.19 -18.06 -2.92
C ASP A 197 8.28 -17.03 -3.59
N PHE A 198 7.74 -16.06 -2.85
CA PHE A 198 6.99 -14.94 -3.42
C PHE A 198 7.83 -14.12 -4.40
N TYR A 199 9.06 -13.74 -4.04
CA TYR A 199 9.91 -12.94 -4.93
C TYR A 199 10.41 -13.75 -6.13
N LYS A 200 10.75 -15.04 -5.95
CA LYS A 200 11.11 -15.93 -7.07
C LYS A 200 9.95 -16.06 -8.06
N PHE A 201 8.75 -16.35 -7.56
CA PHE A 201 7.56 -16.41 -8.40
C PHE A 201 7.33 -15.10 -9.16
N ALA A 202 7.51 -13.94 -8.51
CA ALA A 202 7.31 -12.65 -9.13
C ALA A 202 8.32 -12.39 -10.27
N LEU A 203 9.58 -12.83 -10.11
CA LEU A 203 10.62 -12.69 -11.15
C LEU A 203 10.35 -13.53 -12.42
N GLU A 204 9.61 -14.61 -12.30
CA GLU A 204 9.24 -15.49 -13.43
C GLU A 204 8.04 -14.95 -14.24
N GLN A 205 7.38 -13.89 -13.77
CA GLN A 205 6.20 -13.36 -14.42
C GLN A 205 6.54 -12.45 -15.61
N GLU A 206 5.54 -12.25 -16.50
CA GLU A 206 5.63 -11.25 -17.56
C GLU A 206 5.91 -9.84 -16.99
N PRO A 207 6.62 -8.96 -17.70
CA PRO A 207 7.06 -7.65 -17.22
C PRO A 207 5.95 -6.81 -16.58
N LYS A 208 4.74 -6.85 -17.13
CA LYS A 208 3.61 -6.10 -16.56
C LYS A 208 3.14 -6.66 -15.23
N MET A 209 3.10 -7.98 -15.11
CA MET A 209 2.71 -8.67 -13.89
C MET A 209 3.79 -8.55 -12.83
N LEU A 210 5.06 -8.69 -13.20
CA LEU A 210 6.21 -8.44 -12.33
C LEU A 210 6.15 -7.06 -11.68
N ILE A 211 5.96 -6.00 -12.48
CA ILE A 211 5.83 -4.64 -11.95
C ILE A 211 4.60 -4.50 -11.06
N ASN A 212 3.48 -5.11 -11.42
CA ASN A 212 2.27 -5.03 -10.59
C ASN A 212 2.44 -5.73 -9.24
N LEU A 213 3.13 -6.85 -9.20
CA LEU A 213 3.39 -7.62 -7.98
C LEU A 213 4.42 -6.93 -7.09
N LEU A 214 5.53 -6.47 -7.68
CA LEU A 214 6.68 -6.01 -6.91
C LEU A 214 6.69 -4.52 -6.62
N VAL A 215 6.17 -3.68 -7.51
CA VAL A 215 6.27 -2.23 -7.38
C VAL A 215 4.99 -1.64 -6.79
N LYS A 216 5.12 -0.97 -5.64
CA LYS A 216 4.07 -0.16 -5.04
C LYS A 216 4.00 1.21 -5.72
N GLU A 217 5.10 1.93 -5.73
CA GLU A 217 5.20 3.30 -6.25
C GLU A 217 6.61 3.57 -6.77
N ILE A 218 6.72 4.41 -7.79
CA ILE A 218 7.99 4.95 -8.30
C ILE A 218 7.92 6.47 -8.20
N ARG A 219 8.86 7.08 -7.47
CA ARG A 219 9.05 8.54 -7.44
C ARG A 219 10.14 8.91 -8.42
N LEU A 220 9.76 9.59 -9.51
CA LEU A 220 10.62 9.92 -10.61
C LEU A 220 11.10 11.37 -10.52
N PHE A 221 12.41 11.57 -10.40
CA PHE A 221 13.12 12.84 -10.52
C PHE A 221 13.78 12.95 -11.89
N ASP A 222 14.56 13.98 -12.15
CA ASP A 222 15.30 14.11 -13.41
C ASP A 222 16.63 13.34 -13.40
N ASP A 223 17.26 13.22 -12.26
CA ASP A 223 18.59 12.63 -12.02
C ASP A 223 18.53 11.30 -11.27
N LYS A 224 17.43 10.99 -10.63
CA LYS A 224 17.25 9.80 -9.79
C LYS A 224 15.82 9.29 -9.80
N MET A 225 15.64 8.07 -9.32
CA MET A 225 14.31 7.53 -8.98
C MET A 225 14.36 6.76 -7.67
N ILE A 226 13.21 6.68 -7.03
CA ILE A 226 12.98 5.87 -5.83
C ILE A 226 11.93 4.85 -6.19
N ILE A 227 12.25 3.56 -6.10
CA ILE A 227 11.29 2.48 -6.29
C ILE A 227 10.89 1.96 -4.92
N ILE A 228 9.61 2.04 -4.62
CA ILE A 228 9.01 1.49 -3.41
C ILE A 228 8.38 0.16 -3.78
N TYR A 229 8.82 -0.91 -3.14
CA TYR A 229 8.36 -2.25 -3.43
C TYR A 229 7.13 -2.63 -2.60
N ASN A 230 6.32 -3.52 -3.14
CA ASN A 230 5.30 -4.21 -2.38
C ASN A 230 5.97 -5.20 -1.44
N THR A 231 5.52 -5.22 -0.19
CA THR A 231 5.80 -6.31 0.74
C THR A 231 4.74 -7.40 0.58
N PRO A 232 5.05 -8.67 0.87
CA PRO A 232 4.02 -9.70 1.00
C PRO A 232 2.90 -9.21 1.92
N ARG A 233 1.64 -9.49 1.58
CA ARG A 233 0.42 -8.91 2.20
C ARG A 233 0.34 -9.03 3.72
N THR A 234 1.11 -9.92 4.29
CA THR A 234 1.13 -10.22 5.72
C THR A 234 2.10 -9.38 6.53
N ILE A 235 3.02 -8.66 5.87
CA ILE A 235 3.83 -7.66 6.53
C ILE A 235 3.06 -6.34 6.40
N SER A 236 2.12 -6.10 7.31
CA SER A 236 1.41 -4.82 7.41
C SER A 236 2.36 -3.77 7.99
N LEU A 237 3.27 -3.30 7.16
CA LEU A 237 4.02 -2.10 7.45
C LEU A 237 3.05 -0.93 7.25
N ASP A 238 3.10 0.02 8.17
CA ASP A 238 2.43 1.31 8.03
C ASP A 238 2.64 1.82 6.60
N GLU A 239 1.62 2.38 5.97
CA GLU A 239 1.65 2.76 4.54
C GLU A 239 2.83 3.66 4.17
N SER A 240 3.47 4.27 5.17
CA SER A 240 4.66 5.11 5.05
C SER A 240 5.99 4.33 4.97
N GLN A 241 6.04 3.07 5.42
CA GLN A 241 7.26 2.28 5.52
C GLN A 241 7.29 1.19 4.44
N GLY A 242 7.46 1.56 3.19
CA GLY A 242 7.80 0.63 2.13
C GLY A 242 9.32 0.39 2.10
N PHE A 243 9.74 -0.82 1.75
CA PHE A 243 11.14 -1.10 1.42
C PHE A 243 11.48 -0.27 0.17
N SER A 244 12.43 0.66 0.29
CA SER A 244 12.80 1.56 -0.80
C SER A 244 14.27 1.39 -1.17
N PHE A 245 14.53 1.11 -2.43
CA PHE A 245 15.86 1.27 -3.00
C PHE A 245 16.00 2.67 -3.59
N TYR A 246 17.07 3.34 -3.20
CA TYR A 246 17.51 4.56 -3.83
C TYR A 246 18.39 4.18 -5.03
N MET A 247 18.05 4.68 -6.19
CA MET A 247 18.87 4.54 -7.39
C MET A 247 19.41 5.90 -7.74
N ASP A 248 20.69 6.08 -7.43
CA ASP A 248 21.48 7.21 -7.93
C ASP A 248 21.97 6.87 -9.34
N ASN A 249 22.11 7.88 -10.19
CA ASN A 249 22.55 7.74 -11.58
C ASN A 249 21.59 6.96 -12.48
N VAL A 250 20.32 7.37 -12.52
CA VAL A 250 19.47 7.01 -13.66
C VAL A 250 20.22 7.42 -14.92
N PRO A 251 20.47 6.51 -15.89
CA PRO A 251 21.23 6.86 -17.07
C PRO A 251 20.48 7.94 -17.84
N TYR A 252 20.93 9.17 -17.66
CA TYR A 252 20.42 10.33 -18.32
C TYR A 252 21.47 10.85 -19.31
N PRO A 253 21.02 11.33 -20.43
CA PRO A 253 19.83 12.16 -20.53
C PRO A 253 18.64 11.44 -21.15
N ILE A 254 17.57 11.27 -20.42
CA ILE A 254 16.25 11.16 -21.02
C ILE A 254 15.90 12.53 -21.64
N TYR A 255 16.90 13.32 -21.95
CA TYR A 255 16.73 14.52 -22.71
C TYR A 255 16.34 14.15 -24.13
N ILE A 256 15.24 14.69 -24.59
CA ILE A 256 15.13 14.99 -25.99
C ILE A 256 16.31 15.93 -26.24
N GLN A 257 17.40 15.44 -26.83
CA GLN A 257 18.22 16.34 -27.59
C GLN A 257 17.28 16.98 -28.62
N ASN A 258 16.96 18.26 -28.42
CA ASN A 258 16.63 19.10 -29.51
C ASN A 258 17.86 19.04 -30.41
N VAL A 259 17.83 18.14 -31.35
CA VAL A 259 18.71 18.22 -32.50
C VAL A 259 18.28 19.51 -33.19
N GLN A 260 18.89 20.62 -32.82
CA GLN A 260 19.02 21.75 -33.72
C GLN A 260 19.91 21.20 -34.84
N GLU A 261 19.31 20.80 -35.94
CA GLU A 261 20.03 20.64 -37.16
C GLU A 261 20.75 21.99 -37.45
N PRO A 262 22.02 21.95 -37.72
CA PRO A 262 22.72 23.14 -38.22
C PRO A 262 22.03 23.56 -39.52
N ARG A 263 21.80 24.86 -39.66
CA ARG A 263 21.26 25.50 -40.87
C ARG A 263 22.20 25.30 -42.06
#